data_b03a2fa12523d82a34c028dc495e89b5
#
_entry.id   b03a2fa12523d82a34c028dc495e89b5
#
_cell.length_a   1.000
_cell.length_b   1.000
_cell.length_c   1.000
_cell.angle_alpha   90.00
_cell.angle_beta   90.00
_cell.angle_gamma   90.00
#
_symmetry.space_group_name_H-M   'P 1'
#
loop_
_entity.id
_entity.type
_entity.pdbx_description
1 polymer ?
#
loop_
_entity_poly.entity_id
_entity_poly.type
_entity_poly.pdbx_seq_one_letter_code
_entity_poly.pdbx_strand_id
1 'polypeptide(L)'
;RDPLWSRGLGDVYKRQEEYKPIINIENHDTIGMLCLDKKNNISGACTTSGLAYKMKGRIGDSPIIGSGLFIDNKIGGAVATGLGEEVVKTVGSYLVVELMRQGMSPQEACETAVRRIVSSNSQENKFQVAYIAMNKSGEVGSYSIEPGFSYMDYYNCLLYTSDAADE
;
A
#
# COMPACT_ATOMS: atom_id res chain seq x y z
N ARG A 1 -7.88 20.73 -39.17
CA ARG A 1 -8.14 21.22 -37.78
C ARG A 1 -8.27 19.99 -36.92
N ASP A 2 -7.31 19.79 -36.04
CA ASP A 2 -7.39 18.70 -35.04
C ASP A 2 -8.64 18.86 -34.16
N PRO A 3 -9.40 17.80 -33.90
CA PRO A 3 -10.55 17.86 -33.02
C PRO A 3 -10.17 18.40 -31.64
N LEU A 4 -11.02 19.22 -31.03
CA LEU A 4 -10.77 19.86 -29.73
C LEU A 4 -10.41 18.88 -28.60
N TRP A 5 -10.85 17.61 -28.70
CA TRP A 5 -10.54 16.57 -27.73
C TRP A 5 -9.11 15.99 -27.86
N SER A 6 -8.45 16.14 -29.01
CA SER A 6 -7.08 15.65 -29.21
C SER A 6 -6.01 16.61 -28.66
N ARG A 7 -6.36 17.85 -28.38
CA ARG A 7 -5.38 18.86 -27.91
C ARG A 7 -4.82 18.54 -26.53
N GLY A 8 -5.65 18.02 -25.63
CA GLY A 8 -5.21 17.64 -24.29
C GLY A 8 -4.26 16.43 -24.28
N LEU A 9 -4.49 15.45 -25.13
CA LEU A 9 -3.61 14.30 -25.26
C LEU A 9 -2.26 14.65 -25.90
N GLY A 10 -2.24 15.53 -26.91
CA GLY A 10 -1.00 16.00 -27.54
C GLY A 10 -0.07 16.71 -26.56
N ASP A 11 -0.61 17.53 -25.66
CA ASP A 11 0.18 18.21 -24.65
C ASP A 11 0.72 17.26 -23.55
N VAL A 12 -0.03 16.23 -23.20
CA VAL A 12 0.43 15.17 -22.28
C VAL A 12 1.59 14.40 -22.90
N TYR A 13 1.48 13.98 -24.15
CA TYR A 13 2.57 13.26 -24.83
C TYR A 13 3.82 14.13 -25.01
N LYS A 14 3.69 15.40 -25.37
CA LYS A 14 4.85 16.30 -25.47
C LYS A 14 5.56 16.49 -24.14
N ARG A 15 4.81 16.63 -23.04
CA ARG A 15 5.41 16.72 -21.70
C ARG A 15 6.12 15.43 -21.30
N GLN A 16 5.61 14.26 -21.70
CA GLN A 16 6.26 12.97 -21.43
C GLN A 16 7.54 12.78 -22.23
N GLU A 17 7.64 13.31 -23.46
CA GLU A 17 8.89 13.25 -24.25
C GLU A 17 10.02 14.11 -23.66
N GLU A 18 9.67 15.23 -23.00
CA GLU A 18 10.65 16.10 -22.33
C GLU A 18 11.06 15.59 -20.94
N TYR A 19 10.25 14.73 -20.30
CA TYR A 19 10.53 14.20 -18.99
C TYR A 19 11.37 12.93 -19.07
N LYS A 20 12.67 13.06 -18.80
CA LYS A 20 13.57 11.90 -18.58
C LYS A 20 13.60 11.62 -17.06
N PRO A 21 12.88 10.61 -16.57
CA PRO A 21 12.93 10.30 -15.16
C PRO A 21 14.34 9.89 -14.75
N ILE A 22 14.88 10.53 -13.73
CA ILE A 22 16.11 10.07 -13.08
C ILE A 22 15.70 8.86 -12.24
N ILE A 23 16.07 7.68 -12.70
CA ILE A 23 15.81 6.42 -11.98
C ILE A 23 16.92 6.25 -10.96
N ASN A 24 16.61 6.47 -9.70
CA ASN A 24 17.50 6.20 -8.57
C ASN A 24 16.66 5.65 -7.39
N ILE A 25 17.31 5.29 -6.28
CA ILE A 25 16.64 4.77 -5.07
C ILE A 25 15.65 5.78 -4.50
N GLU A 26 15.94 7.07 -4.60
CA GLU A 26 15.13 8.16 -4.02
C GLU A 26 13.82 8.43 -4.80
N ASN A 27 13.71 7.97 -6.03
CA ASN A 27 12.54 8.19 -6.90
C ASN A 27 11.64 6.95 -7.01
N HIS A 28 11.72 6.03 -6.04
CA HIS A 28 10.89 4.83 -5.99
C HIS A 28 9.88 4.95 -4.86
N ASP A 29 8.62 5.11 -5.23
CA ASP A 29 7.50 5.21 -4.31
C ASP A 29 6.48 4.10 -4.50
N THR A 30 5.83 3.76 -3.41
CA THR A 30 4.62 2.96 -3.38
C THR A 30 3.60 3.68 -2.53
N ILE A 31 2.39 3.86 -3.07
CA ILE A 31 1.29 4.51 -2.38
C ILE A 31 0.13 3.53 -2.30
N GLY A 32 -0.45 3.40 -1.11
CA GLY A 32 -1.71 2.74 -0.87
C GLY A 32 -2.73 3.70 -0.27
N MET A 33 -4.00 3.51 -0.59
CA MET A 33 -5.09 4.31 -0.07
C MET A 33 -6.29 3.42 0.24
N LEU A 34 -6.92 3.68 1.37
CA LEU A 34 -8.21 3.11 1.76
C LEU A 34 -9.20 4.25 2.00
N CYS A 35 -10.43 4.08 1.57
CA CYS A 35 -11.51 5.05 1.76
C CYS A 35 -12.74 4.36 2.29
N LEU A 36 -13.39 4.97 3.28
CA LEU A 36 -14.69 4.57 3.81
C LEU A 36 -15.71 5.67 3.46
N ASP A 37 -16.77 5.32 2.74
CA ASP A 37 -17.83 6.25 2.39
C ASP A 37 -18.88 6.39 3.52
N LYS A 38 -19.79 7.37 3.36
CA LYS A 38 -20.89 7.61 4.32
C LYS A 38 -21.89 6.44 4.42
N LYS A 39 -21.84 5.48 3.51
CA LYS A 39 -22.65 4.26 3.52
C LYS A 39 -21.87 3.07 4.07
N ASN A 40 -20.70 3.33 4.64
CA ASN A 40 -19.75 2.34 5.12
C ASN A 40 -19.26 1.37 4.03
N ASN A 41 -19.15 1.80 2.77
CA ASN A 41 -18.45 1.02 1.76
C ASN A 41 -16.96 1.36 1.78
N ILE A 42 -16.14 0.33 1.79
CA ILE A 42 -14.69 0.47 1.69
C ILE A 42 -14.26 0.32 0.23
N SER A 43 -13.38 1.23 -0.18
CA SER A 43 -12.68 1.20 -1.47
C SER A 43 -11.20 1.42 -1.23
N GLY A 44 -10.36 0.99 -2.14
CA GLY A 44 -8.93 1.22 -2.04
C GLY A 44 -8.24 1.16 -3.39
N ALA A 45 -7.04 1.69 -3.39
CA ALA A 45 -6.14 1.68 -4.53
C ALA A 45 -4.70 1.56 -4.07
N CYS A 46 -3.85 1.01 -4.91
CA CYS A 46 -2.41 1.09 -4.74
C CYS A 46 -1.73 1.36 -6.08
N THR A 47 -0.58 2.01 -6.02
CA THR A 47 0.26 2.31 -7.17
C THR A 47 1.73 2.27 -6.77
N THR A 48 2.59 1.92 -7.70
CA THR A 48 4.02 1.81 -7.45
C THR A 48 4.84 2.04 -8.71
N SER A 49 6.04 2.59 -8.55
CA SER A 49 7.09 2.56 -9.58
C SER A 49 7.86 1.23 -9.57
N GLY A 50 7.60 0.37 -8.61
CA GLY A 50 8.26 -0.92 -8.42
C GLY A 50 9.62 -0.80 -7.71
N LEU A 51 10.34 -1.89 -7.64
CA LEU A 51 11.67 -1.95 -7.04
C LEU A 51 12.71 -1.27 -7.94
N ALA A 52 13.63 -0.49 -7.35
CA ALA A 52 14.77 0.09 -8.05
C ALA A 52 15.62 -1.01 -8.70
N TYR A 53 16.07 -0.75 -9.92
CA TYR A 53 16.95 -1.67 -10.67
C TYR A 53 16.40 -3.10 -10.85
N LYS A 54 15.08 -3.30 -10.73
CA LYS A 54 14.46 -4.61 -10.92
C LYS A 54 14.77 -5.21 -12.30
N MET A 55 14.87 -6.52 -12.36
CA MET A 55 14.97 -7.24 -13.63
C MET A 55 13.69 -7.08 -14.46
N LYS A 56 13.82 -7.12 -15.78
CA LYS A 56 12.67 -7.12 -16.70
C LYS A 56 11.76 -8.32 -16.37
N GLY A 57 10.47 -8.04 -16.25
CA GLY A 57 9.47 -9.05 -15.91
C GLY A 57 9.25 -9.26 -14.41
N ARG A 58 10.02 -8.63 -13.52
CA ARG A 58 9.73 -8.66 -12.07
C ARG A 58 8.39 -8.02 -11.78
N ILE A 59 7.56 -8.73 -11.04
CA ILE A 59 6.28 -8.28 -10.51
C ILE A 59 6.39 -8.26 -8.99
N GLY A 60 6.02 -7.12 -8.38
CA GLY A 60 5.88 -6.99 -6.93
C GLY A 60 4.47 -7.37 -6.46
N ASP A 61 4.12 -6.93 -5.27
CA ASP A 61 2.84 -7.17 -4.61
C ASP A 61 1.69 -6.32 -5.16
N SER A 62 1.96 -5.07 -5.55
CA SER A 62 0.90 -4.09 -5.89
C SER A 62 -0.09 -4.56 -6.96
N PRO A 63 0.29 -5.25 -8.07
CA PRO A 63 -0.68 -5.71 -9.06
C PRO A 63 -1.38 -7.01 -8.67
N ILE A 64 -1.04 -7.63 -7.53
CA ILE A 64 -1.57 -8.93 -7.10
C ILE A 64 -2.62 -8.69 -6.02
N ILE A 65 -3.89 -8.99 -6.36
CA ILE A 65 -5.00 -8.91 -5.40
C ILE A 65 -4.74 -9.86 -4.23
N GLY A 66 -4.90 -9.35 -3.02
CA GLY A 66 -4.61 -10.07 -1.79
C GLY A 66 -3.19 -9.83 -1.26
N SER A 67 -2.26 -9.39 -2.11
CA SER A 67 -0.90 -9.05 -1.70
C SER A 67 -0.75 -7.56 -1.43
N GLY A 68 -0.67 -6.71 -2.45
CA GLY A 68 -0.51 -5.27 -2.28
C GLY A 68 -1.78 -4.55 -1.80
N LEU A 69 -2.94 -5.09 -2.12
CA LEU A 69 -4.25 -4.56 -1.74
C LEU A 69 -5.25 -5.71 -1.60
N PHE A 70 -6.06 -5.65 -0.55
CA PHE A 70 -7.26 -6.49 -0.45
C PHE A 70 -8.39 -5.74 0.25
N ILE A 71 -9.61 -5.91 -0.25
CA ILE A 71 -10.81 -5.31 0.32
C ILE A 71 -11.93 -6.36 0.38
N ASP A 72 -12.53 -6.48 1.54
CA ASP A 72 -13.82 -7.12 1.73
C ASP A 72 -14.78 -6.12 2.35
N ASN A 73 -15.81 -5.74 1.59
CA ASN A 73 -16.77 -4.72 2.04
C ASN A 73 -17.61 -5.13 3.27
N LYS A 74 -17.48 -6.36 3.76
CA LYS A 74 -18.10 -6.81 5.02
C LYS A 74 -17.17 -6.63 6.22
N ILE A 75 -15.86 -6.55 6.01
CA ILE A 75 -14.84 -6.57 7.06
C ILE A 75 -14.05 -5.28 7.08
N GLY A 76 -13.39 -4.98 5.97
CA GLY A 76 -12.43 -3.90 5.89
C GLY A 76 -11.52 -4.00 4.68
N GLY A 77 -10.44 -3.26 4.72
CA GLY A 77 -9.41 -3.26 3.69
C GLY A 77 -8.01 -3.17 4.27
N ALA A 78 -7.04 -3.61 3.50
CA ALA A 78 -5.63 -3.46 3.82
C ALA A 78 -4.81 -3.17 2.56
N VAL A 79 -3.75 -2.38 2.70
CA VAL A 79 -2.74 -2.11 1.68
C VAL A 79 -1.35 -2.34 2.24
N ALA A 80 -0.44 -2.73 1.36
CA ALA A 80 0.94 -3.07 1.71
C ALA A 80 1.93 -2.21 0.95
N THR A 81 3.12 -2.06 1.52
CA THR A 81 4.30 -1.50 0.86
C THR A 81 5.58 -2.18 1.35
N GLY A 82 6.69 -1.92 0.66
CA GLY A 82 8.01 -2.44 1.00
C GLY A 82 8.49 -3.54 0.05
N LEU A 83 9.17 -4.55 0.57
CA LEU A 83 9.68 -5.66 -0.24
C LEU A 83 8.53 -6.56 -0.71
N GLY A 84 8.10 -6.33 -1.96
CA GLY A 84 6.92 -6.96 -2.53
C GLY A 84 6.94 -8.49 -2.53
N GLU A 85 8.11 -9.11 -2.67
CA GLU A 85 8.29 -10.54 -2.63
C GLU A 85 7.85 -11.16 -1.29
N GLU A 86 8.14 -10.49 -0.18
CA GLU A 86 7.75 -10.97 1.16
C GLU A 86 6.24 -10.79 1.38
N VAL A 87 5.67 -9.72 0.85
CA VAL A 87 4.22 -9.51 0.88
C VAL A 87 3.48 -10.57 0.05
N VAL A 88 4.00 -10.90 -1.15
CA VAL A 88 3.42 -11.93 -2.03
C VAL A 88 3.45 -13.32 -1.37
N LYS A 89 4.57 -13.71 -0.77
CA LYS A 89 4.71 -15.02 -0.10
C LYS A 89 3.65 -15.26 0.97
N THR A 90 3.22 -14.21 1.64
CA THR A 90 2.25 -14.29 2.74
C THR A 90 0.82 -13.93 2.33
N VAL A 91 0.61 -13.47 1.08
CA VAL A 91 -0.66 -12.88 0.62
C VAL A 91 -1.15 -11.83 1.64
N GLY A 92 -0.26 -10.90 1.98
CA GLY A 92 -0.28 -10.16 3.24
C GLY A 92 -1.51 -9.30 3.46
N SER A 93 -1.98 -8.54 2.47
CA SER A 93 -3.19 -7.72 2.64
C SER A 93 -4.46 -8.57 2.85
N TYR A 94 -4.56 -9.72 2.18
CA TYR A 94 -5.63 -10.70 2.45
C TYR A 94 -5.54 -11.24 3.87
N LEU A 95 -4.32 -11.61 4.31
CA LEU A 95 -4.10 -12.09 5.68
C LEU A 95 -4.57 -11.07 6.72
N VAL A 96 -4.23 -9.80 6.57
CA VAL A 96 -4.66 -8.73 7.48
C VAL A 96 -6.20 -8.65 7.55
N VAL A 97 -6.89 -8.65 6.40
CA VAL A 97 -8.35 -8.61 6.37
C VAL A 97 -8.97 -9.87 6.98
N GLU A 98 -8.35 -11.03 6.79
CA GLU A 98 -8.83 -12.29 7.36
C GLU A 98 -8.64 -12.33 8.90
N LEU A 99 -7.54 -11.76 9.42
CA LEU A 99 -7.34 -11.60 10.87
C LEU A 99 -8.38 -10.65 11.47
N MET A 100 -8.72 -9.54 10.77
CA MET A 100 -9.84 -8.68 11.18
C MET A 100 -11.19 -9.42 11.13
N ARG A 101 -11.41 -10.33 10.17
CA ARG A 101 -12.60 -11.20 10.11
C ARG A 101 -12.70 -12.09 11.33
N GLN A 102 -11.58 -12.54 11.88
CA GLN A 102 -11.49 -13.36 13.10
C GLN A 102 -11.63 -12.54 14.39
N GLY A 103 -11.83 -11.21 14.29
CA GLY A 103 -12.10 -10.34 15.42
C GLY A 103 -10.92 -9.51 15.91
N MET A 104 -9.76 -9.55 15.25
CA MET A 104 -8.65 -8.67 15.59
C MET A 104 -8.95 -7.23 15.18
N SER A 105 -8.44 -6.25 15.94
CA SER A 105 -8.39 -4.86 15.51
C SER A 105 -7.48 -4.70 14.29
N PRO A 106 -7.62 -3.61 13.49
CA PRO A 106 -6.71 -3.33 12.39
C PRO A 106 -5.23 -3.28 12.81
N GLN A 107 -4.95 -2.72 13.99
CA GLN A 107 -3.61 -2.65 14.57
C GLN A 107 -3.03 -4.04 14.83
N GLU A 108 -3.72 -4.87 15.59
CA GLU A 108 -3.28 -6.24 15.90
C GLU A 108 -3.12 -7.11 14.64
N ALA A 109 -3.98 -6.90 13.65
CA ALA A 109 -3.92 -7.63 12.38
C ALA A 109 -2.68 -7.26 11.57
N CYS A 110 -2.36 -5.96 11.46
CA CYS A 110 -1.14 -5.49 10.80
C CYS A 110 0.12 -6.01 11.50
N GLU A 111 0.18 -5.89 12.83
CA GLU A 111 1.29 -6.40 13.63
C GLU A 111 1.50 -7.90 13.45
N THR A 112 0.42 -8.69 13.51
CA THR A 112 0.48 -10.14 13.33
C THR A 112 0.98 -10.53 11.94
N ALA A 113 0.52 -9.83 10.90
CA ALA A 113 0.96 -10.08 9.53
C ALA A 113 2.45 -9.77 9.32
N VAL A 114 2.94 -8.66 9.87
CA VAL A 114 4.37 -8.31 9.83
C VAL A 114 5.20 -9.31 10.62
N ARG A 115 4.80 -9.68 11.83
CA ARG A 115 5.50 -10.68 12.66
C ARG A 115 5.61 -12.04 11.95
N ARG A 116 4.59 -12.41 11.17
CA ARG A 116 4.63 -13.64 10.35
C ARG A 116 5.72 -13.56 9.28
N ILE A 117 5.88 -12.42 8.62
CA ILE A 117 6.96 -12.21 7.64
C ILE A 117 8.32 -12.32 8.34
N VAL A 118 8.51 -11.61 9.44
CA VAL A 118 9.77 -11.60 10.19
C VAL A 118 10.13 -13.01 10.65
N SER A 119 9.19 -13.79 11.19
CA SER A 119 9.43 -15.15 11.66
C SER A 119 9.80 -16.15 10.55
N SER A 120 9.42 -15.85 9.31
CA SER A 120 9.68 -16.71 8.14
C SER A 120 11.01 -16.39 7.45
N ASN A 121 11.66 -15.30 7.84
CA ASN A 121 12.92 -14.86 7.25
C ASN A 121 14.08 -15.03 8.22
N SER A 122 15.22 -15.53 7.73
CA SER A 122 16.49 -15.48 8.45
C SER A 122 16.94 -14.02 8.57
N GLN A 123 17.36 -13.61 9.76
CA GLN A 123 17.65 -12.20 10.13
C GLN A 123 18.81 -11.52 9.37
N GLU A 124 19.35 -12.11 8.32
CA GLU A 124 20.54 -11.60 7.65
C GLU A 124 20.29 -10.42 6.71
N ASN A 125 19.07 -10.21 6.22
CA ASN A 125 18.76 -9.11 5.30
C ASN A 125 17.76 -8.14 5.91
N LYS A 126 18.17 -6.91 6.15
CA LYS A 126 17.26 -5.82 6.51
C LYS A 126 16.38 -5.46 5.33
N PHE A 127 15.08 -5.52 5.51
CA PHE A 127 14.09 -5.09 4.52
C PHE A 127 12.91 -4.43 5.23
N GLN A 128 12.21 -3.57 4.50
CA GLN A 128 10.99 -2.94 5.00
C GLN A 128 9.76 -3.63 4.41
N VAL A 129 8.78 -3.88 5.25
CA VAL A 129 7.38 -4.15 4.88
C VAL A 129 6.49 -3.41 5.86
N ALA A 130 5.45 -2.80 5.36
CA ALA A 130 4.45 -2.13 6.16
C ALA A 130 3.04 -2.40 5.64
N TYR A 131 2.08 -2.41 6.55
CA TYR A 131 0.64 -2.49 6.24
C TYR A 131 -0.09 -1.32 6.87
N ILE A 132 -1.14 -0.88 6.19
CA ILE A 132 -2.22 -0.08 6.75
C ILE A 132 -3.51 -0.85 6.54
N ALA A 133 -4.35 -0.90 7.56
CA ALA A 133 -5.66 -1.51 7.51
C ALA A 133 -6.73 -0.58 8.07
N MET A 134 -7.94 -0.74 7.57
CA MET A 134 -9.11 -0.04 8.09
C MET A 134 -10.30 -1.00 8.13
N ASN A 135 -11.03 -1.01 9.24
CA ASN A 135 -12.26 -1.79 9.38
C ASN A 135 -13.51 -0.97 9.00
N LYS A 136 -14.67 -1.61 9.08
CA LYS A 136 -15.98 -1.00 8.77
C LYS A 136 -16.41 0.08 9.74
N SER A 137 -15.81 0.15 10.92
CA SER A 137 -16.09 1.20 11.92
C SER A 137 -15.25 2.45 11.68
N GLY A 138 -14.34 2.43 10.68
CA GLY A 138 -13.40 3.51 10.41
C GLY A 138 -12.18 3.51 11.33
N GLU A 139 -11.98 2.45 12.11
CA GLU A 139 -10.77 2.27 12.90
C GLU A 139 -9.62 1.92 11.96
N VAL A 140 -8.48 2.59 12.13
CA VAL A 140 -7.26 2.43 11.33
C VAL A 140 -6.19 1.80 12.20
N GLY A 141 -5.37 0.95 11.59
CA GLY A 141 -4.19 0.39 12.21
C GLY A 141 -3.08 0.26 11.20
N SER A 142 -1.85 0.31 11.66
CA SER A 142 -0.68 0.17 10.80
C SER A 142 0.49 -0.44 11.57
N TYR A 143 1.36 -1.14 10.86
CA TYR A 143 2.58 -1.66 11.45
C TYR A 143 3.66 -1.85 10.39
N SER A 144 4.93 -1.63 10.76
CA SER A 144 6.09 -1.78 9.89
C SER A 144 7.23 -2.51 10.58
N ILE A 145 8.13 -3.11 9.79
CA ILE A 145 9.33 -3.80 10.34
C ILE A 145 10.32 -2.77 10.88
N GLU A 146 10.64 -1.76 10.08
CA GLU A 146 11.63 -0.74 10.42
C GLU A 146 10.94 0.61 10.66
N PRO A 147 11.48 1.47 11.52
CA PRO A 147 10.99 2.84 11.72
C PRO A 147 11.00 3.68 10.43
N GLY A 148 10.23 4.78 10.44
CA GLY A 148 10.20 5.75 9.34
C GLY A 148 9.12 5.47 8.30
N PHE A 149 8.19 4.54 8.56
CA PHE A 149 6.97 4.43 7.79
C PHE A 149 5.92 5.36 8.38
N SER A 150 5.39 6.27 7.57
CA SER A 150 4.34 7.20 7.97
C SER A 150 3.11 7.07 7.08
N TYR A 151 1.95 7.36 7.64
CA TYR A 151 0.69 7.44 6.90
C TYR A 151 -0.09 8.69 7.27
N MET A 152 -1.07 9.04 6.45
CA MET A 152 -1.97 10.15 6.69
C MET A 152 -3.39 9.62 6.85
N ASP A 153 -4.07 10.07 7.88
CA ASP A 153 -5.48 9.82 8.11
C ASP A 153 -6.27 11.13 7.93
N TYR A 154 -7.37 11.05 7.18
CA TYR A 154 -8.27 12.17 6.95
C TYR A 154 -9.66 11.84 7.44
N TYR A 155 -10.05 12.46 8.54
CA TYR A 155 -11.35 12.27 9.17
C TYR A 155 -11.97 13.61 9.58
N ASN A 156 -13.25 13.82 9.32
CA ASN A 156 -13.99 15.04 9.68
C ASN A 156 -13.30 16.35 9.26
N CYS A 157 -12.77 16.41 8.05
CA CYS A 157 -12.03 17.57 7.50
C CYS A 157 -10.72 17.90 8.24
N LEU A 158 -10.19 16.98 9.04
CA LEU A 158 -8.89 17.10 9.70
C LEU A 158 -7.94 16.07 9.09
N LEU A 159 -6.70 16.49 8.86
CA LEU A 159 -5.61 15.64 8.37
C LEU A 159 -4.67 15.34 9.53
N TYR A 160 -4.42 14.06 9.77
CA TYR A 160 -3.49 13.57 10.77
C TYR A 160 -2.32 12.85 10.09
N THR A 161 -1.13 12.98 10.64
CA THR A 161 0.05 12.22 10.25
C THR A 161 0.48 11.35 11.41
N SER A 162 0.73 10.07 11.16
CA SER A 162 1.18 9.12 12.17
C SER A 162 2.39 8.34 11.67
N ASP A 163 3.33 8.05 12.56
CA ASP A 163 4.43 7.12 12.31
C ASP A 163 4.02 5.74 12.84
N ALA A 164 4.14 4.72 12.01
CA ALA A 164 3.70 3.36 12.33
C ALA A 164 4.70 2.57 13.20
N ALA A 165 5.84 3.15 13.52
CA ALA A 165 6.90 2.48 14.28
C ALA A 165 7.01 2.94 15.74
N ASP A 166 6.24 3.94 16.17
CA ASP A 166 6.35 4.56 17.50
C ASP A 166 5.27 4.09 18.51
N GLU A 167 4.48 3.04 18.18
CA GLU A 167 3.49 2.47 19.10
C GLU A 167 3.86 1.05 19.58
#